data_26e12c7049fa4f025f1f68fd0b309da7
#
_entry.id   26e12c7049fa4f025f1f68fd0b309da7
#
_cell.length_a   1.000
_cell.length_b   1.000
_cell.length_c   1.000
_cell.angle_alpha   90.00
_cell.angle_beta   90.00
_cell.angle_gamma   90.00
#
_symmetry.space_group_name_H-M   'P 1'
#
loop_
_entity.id
_entity.type
_entity.pdbx_description
1 polymer ?
#
loop_
_entity_poly.entity_id
_entity_poly.type
_entity_poly.pdbx_seq_one_letter_code
_entity_poly.pdbx_strand_id
1 'polypeptide(L)' 'PTEGLAPMMADEIFALITERRGDGIPVLLVEQNVMRALEVCDRFCAIERGAVVLQGDARSADDRRRLIEAIAV' A
#
# COMPACT_ATOMS: atom_id res chain seq x y z
N PRO A 1 5.19 -4.34 -5.22
CA PRO A 1 5.82 -5.30 -6.13
C PRO A 1 4.90 -5.82 -7.24
N THR A 2 3.89 -5.06 -7.66
CA THR A 2 3.03 -5.48 -8.76
C THR A 2 3.49 -4.96 -10.12
N GLU A 3 4.45 -4.06 -10.15
CA GLU A 3 4.95 -3.51 -11.39
C GLU A 3 5.58 -4.60 -12.26
N GLY A 4 5.17 -4.68 -13.52
CA GLY A 4 5.65 -5.69 -14.44
C GLY A 4 4.99 -7.05 -14.32
N LEU A 5 4.08 -7.26 -13.35
CA LEU A 5 3.34 -8.50 -13.19
C LEU A 5 2.04 -8.47 -13.99
N ALA A 6 1.59 -9.66 -14.43
CA ALA A 6 0.27 -9.77 -15.02
C ALA A 6 -0.80 -9.46 -13.95
N PRO A 7 -1.92 -8.81 -14.31
CA PRO A 7 -2.95 -8.45 -13.33
C PRO A 7 -3.43 -9.63 -12.47
N MET A 8 -3.57 -10.81 -13.06
CA MET A 8 -3.99 -12.00 -12.32
C MET A 8 -2.99 -12.38 -11.23
N MET A 9 -1.68 -12.31 -11.53
CA MET A 9 -0.64 -12.61 -10.56
C MET A 9 -0.61 -11.58 -9.43
N ALA A 10 -0.83 -10.31 -9.78
CA ALA A 10 -0.92 -9.26 -8.77
C ALA A 10 -2.09 -9.51 -7.81
N ASP A 11 -3.24 -9.92 -8.32
CA ASP A 11 -4.41 -10.21 -7.50
C ASP A 11 -4.14 -11.38 -6.56
N GLU A 12 -3.44 -12.41 -7.01
CA GLU A 12 -3.07 -13.55 -6.18
C GLU A 12 -2.12 -13.14 -5.04
N ILE A 13 -1.17 -12.26 -5.34
CA ILE A 13 -0.23 -11.75 -4.33
C ILE A 13 -0.98 -10.95 -3.27
N PHE A 14 -1.89 -10.07 -3.67
CA PHE A 14 -2.66 -9.27 -2.72
C PHE A 14 -3.61 -10.14 -1.89
N ALA A 15 -4.18 -11.18 -2.47
CA ALA A 15 -5.01 -12.13 -1.72
C ALA A 15 -4.20 -12.85 -0.66
N LEU A 16 -2.98 -13.27 -0.98
CA LEU A 16 -2.09 -13.92 -0.04
C LEU A 16 -1.70 -12.98 1.12
N ILE A 17 -1.40 -11.73 0.81
CA ILE A 17 -1.07 -10.72 1.82
C ILE A 17 -2.24 -10.54 2.78
N THR A 18 -3.45 -10.43 2.25
CA THR A 18 -4.66 -10.27 3.07
C THR A 18 -4.87 -11.46 3.99
N GLU A 19 -4.66 -12.68 3.49
CA GLU A 19 -4.77 -13.90 4.29
C GLU A 19 -3.76 -13.92 5.43
N ARG A 20 -2.49 -13.58 5.14
CA ARG A 20 -1.44 -13.58 6.17
C ARG A 20 -1.71 -12.54 7.24
N ARG A 21 -2.22 -11.39 6.86
CA ARG A 21 -2.59 -10.36 7.82
C ARG A 21 -3.70 -10.85 8.75
N GLY A 22 -4.68 -11.58 8.19
CA GLY A 22 -5.76 -12.16 8.98
C GLY A 22 -5.27 -13.18 10.02
N ASP A 23 -4.12 -13.81 9.75
CA ASP A 23 -3.50 -14.76 10.69
C ASP A 23 -2.69 -14.07 11.79
N GLY A 24 -2.70 -12.75 11.86
CA GLY A 24 -1.97 -11.99 12.86
C GLY A 24 -0.48 -11.84 12.56
N ILE A 25 -0.06 -12.12 11.33
CA ILE A 25 1.34 -12.03 10.92
C ILE A 25 1.62 -10.62 10.42
N PRO A 26 2.63 -9.91 10.97
CA PRO A 26 3.00 -8.59 10.45
C PRO A 26 3.54 -8.70 9.03
N VAL A 27 3.08 -7.83 8.13
CA VAL A 27 3.53 -7.83 6.74
C VAL A 27 3.96 -6.42 6.35
N LEU A 28 5.14 -6.31 5.76
CA LEU A 28 5.62 -5.07 5.16
C LEU A 28 5.51 -5.20 3.64
N LEU A 29 4.72 -4.30 3.04
CA LEU A 29 4.52 -4.27 1.59
C LEU A 29 5.15 -3.02 1.02
N VAL A 30 6.01 -3.18 0.01
CA VAL A 30 6.57 -2.08 -0.77
C VAL A 30 5.93 -2.14 -2.16
N GLU A 31 5.18 -1.10 -2.52
CA GLU A 31 4.37 -1.12 -3.73
C GLU A 31 4.30 0.29 -4.34
N GLN A 32 4.47 0.39 -5.65
CA GLN A 32 4.34 1.64 -6.37
C GLN A 32 2.89 1.96 -6.74
N ASN A 33 2.04 0.94 -6.87
CA ASN A 33 0.63 1.14 -7.13
C ASN A 33 -0.09 1.48 -5.82
N VAL A 34 -0.24 2.77 -5.54
CA VAL A 34 -0.75 3.27 -4.27
C VAL A 34 -2.17 2.80 -3.99
N MET A 35 -3.04 2.82 -5.00
CA MET A 35 -4.43 2.42 -4.79
C MET A 35 -4.55 0.95 -4.38
N ARG A 36 -3.72 0.08 -4.98
CA ARG A 36 -3.68 -1.33 -4.60
C ARG A 36 -3.15 -1.50 -3.19
N ALA A 37 -2.09 -0.80 -2.83
CA ALA A 37 -1.52 -0.88 -1.49
C ALA A 37 -2.54 -0.44 -0.44
N LEU A 38 -3.29 0.63 -0.69
CA LEU A 38 -4.30 1.13 0.24
C LEU A 38 -5.45 0.14 0.47
N GLU A 39 -5.69 -0.77 -0.46
CA GLU A 39 -6.74 -1.79 -0.30
C GLU A 39 -6.39 -2.83 0.75
N VAL A 40 -5.10 -3.07 1.00
CA VAL A 40 -4.66 -4.16 1.87
C VAL A 40 -3.88 -3.72 3.09
N CYS A 41 -3.38 -2.49 3.15
CA CYS A 41 -2.57 -2.06 4.27
C CYS A 41 -3.40 -1.42 5.38
N ASP A 42 -2.86 -1.44 6.61
CA ASP A 42 -3.46 -0.75 7.75
C ASP A 42 -2.85 0.63 7.92
N ARG A 43 -1.55 0.74 7.70
CA ARG A 43 -0.83 2.00 7.78
C ARG A 43 0.08 2.12 6.57
N PHE A 44 0.40 3.36 6.21
CA PHE A 44 1.29 3.61 5.08
C PHE A 44 2.38 4.61 5.43
N CYS A 45 3.42 4.57 4.60
CA CYS A 45 4.55 5.47 4.71
C CYS A 45 4.99 5.78 3.28
N ALA A 46 4.91 7.04 2.88
CA ALA A 46 5.36 7.45 1.56
C ALA A 46 6.81 7.89 1.63
N ILE A 47 7.63 7.32 0.75
CA ILE A 47 9.06 7.59 0.72
C ILE A 47 9.42 8.23 -0.61
N GLU A 48 10.17 9.31 -0.55
CA GLU A 48 10.66 10.01 -1.72
C GLU A 48 12.12 10.37 -1.50
N ARG A 49 12.97 10.00 -2.45
CA ARG A 49 14.42 10.29 -2.41
C ARG A 49 15.07 9.82 -1.10
N GLY A 50 14.64 8.66 -0.62
CA GLY A 50 15.20 8.05 0.59
C GLY A 50 14.69 8.63 1.90
N ALA A 51 13.69 9.50 1.86
CA ALA A 51 13.14 10.12 3.07
C ALA A 51 11.63 9.90 3.15
N VAL A 52 11.13 9.72 4.37
CA VAL A 52 9.70 9.63 4.62
C VAL A 52 9.10 11.03 4.49
N VAL A 53 8.16 11.20 3.56
CA VAL A 53 7.51 12.48 3.33
C VAL A 53 6.09 12.54 3.88
N LEU A 54 5.48 11.38 4.14
CA LEU A 54 4.12 11.31 4.66
C LEU A 54 3.89 9.96 5.33
N GLN A 55 3.17 9.96 6.44
CA GLN A 55 2.74 8.73 7.12
C GLN A 55 1.27 8.87 7.48
N GLY A 56 0.57 7.76 7.54
CA GLY A 56 -0.83 7.79 7.91
C GLY A 56 -1.46 6.43 8.09
N ASP A 57 -2.74 6.47 8.45
CA ASP A 57 -3.59 5.31 8.64
C ASP A 57 -4.43 5.11 7.37
N ALA A 58 -4.33 3.94 6.76
CA ALA A 58 -5.07 3.66 5.53
C ALA A 58 -6.58 3.65 5.72
N ARG A 59 -7.06 3.55 6.96
CA ARG A 59 -8.49 3.60 7.28
C ARG A 59 -9.01 5.02 7.44
N SER A 60 -8.12 6.01 7.57
CA SER A 60 -8.51 7.42 7.67
C SER A 60 -8.72 8.00 6.28
N ALA A 61 -9.92 8.47 6.00
CA ALA A 61 -10.22 9.08 4.70
C ALA A 61 -9.36 10.33 4.48
N ASP A 62 -9.09 11.10 5.53
CA ASP A 62 -8.26 12.29 5.45
C ASP A 62 -6.81 11.94 5.13
N ASP A 63 -6.25 10.92 5.80
CA ASP A 63 -4.88 10.49 5.54
C ASP A 63 -4.73 9.94 4.13
N ARG A 64 -5.71 9.17 3.65
CA ARG A 64 -5.70 8.64 2.28
C ARG A 64 -5.77 9.77 1.26
N ARG A 65 -6.59 10.77 1.51
CA ARG A 65 -6.69 11.96 0.63
C ARG A 65 -5.35 12.68 0.55
N ARG A 66 -4.69 12.88 1.68
CA ARG A 66 -3.39 13.55 1.73
C ARG A 66 -2.33 12.78 0.96
N LEU A 67 -2.34 11.45 1.05
CA LEU A 67 -1.41 10.63 0.28
C LEU A 67 -1.67 10.77 -1.22
N ILE A 68 -2.93 10.68 -1.65
CA ILE A 68 -3.27 10.78 -3.07
C ILE A 68 -2.89 12.16 -3.61
N GLU A 69 -3.14 13.23 -2.87
CA GLU A 69 -2.75 14.58 -3.27
C GLU A 69 -1.23 14.72 -3.39
N ALA A 70 -0.47 14.07 -2.52
CA ALA A 70 0.98 14.15 -2.55
C ALA A 70 1.60 13.48 -3.78
N ILE A 71 0.96 12.45 -4.32
CA ILE A 71 1.47 11.69 -5.46
C ILE A 71 0.86 12.10 -6.80
N ALA A 72 -0.23 12.85 -6.78
CA ALA A 72 -0.97 13.25 -7.97
C ALA A 72 -0.42 14.58 -8.56
N VAL A 73 0.87 14.64 -8.82
CA VAL A 73 1.50 15.87 -9.29
C VAL A 73 1.82 15.80 -10.77
#